data_b1e0d294e7d48a228f08c2a1817da14d
#
_entry.id   b1e0d294e7d48a228f08c2a1817da14d
#
_cell.length_a   1.000
_cell.length_b   1.000
_cell.length_c   1.000
_cell.angle_alpha   90.00
_cell.angle_beta   90.00
_cell.angle_gamma   90.00
#
_symmetry.space_group_name_H-M   'P 1'
#
loop_
_entity.id
_entity.type
_entity.pdbx_description
1 polymer ?
#
loop_
_entity_poly.entity_id
_entity_poly.type
_entity_poly.pdbx_seq_one_letter_code
_entity_poly.pdbx_strand_id
1 'polypeptide(L)'
;MEPDVGGSNPPSCTKLMNKKIFKPRSEWPAGFVDRQEEELLARDLLISNIKKVMAKYGFQYLETPSFEFTDSIGKFLPDKDRPSEGVFSFEDDKKWLSLRYDLTAPLARYAAKNFNNLPRPFKRYQLGTVWRNEKPGPGRFREFLQFDADYIGTSNLFADAELCCLISEILSTCGLTKKEFIIKISNRKLTKGLLEKLKINDENKQSIVLRAIDKLDRVGLEGVQYLLGKGRKDKSGDFTKGAELDESQIKDIINFLSIKDLSDNNFEKIEKIAGDNQTILDGVNELILIKKYFSLLKFDNFKFDPTVVRGLEYYTGPIFEANLTFGVTNNKGEEIEFGSIGGGGRYDDLVRRFNNQDCPSTGISVGLDRLIYAILQKNKIKVEKESPILICVFDEKYMDYYVKILNLLRTKDISAEIYSGTANIKSQLKYADKRGCNYVILCGDDEVSNNSVTIKNLEIGKQMSNSLKDRDDWKESSGSQKTVAFDQLLNEIK
;
A
#
# COMPACT_ATOMS: atom_id res chain seq x y z
N MET A 1 48.69 16.76 -19.82
CA MET A 1 47.36 16.52 -20.36
C MET A 1 46.54 15.81 -19.27
N GLU A 2 45.84 16.58 -18.46
CA GLU A 2 44.94 16.02 -17.45
C GLU A 2 43.64 15.61 -18.11
N PRO A 3 43.05 14.47 -17.78
CA PRO A 3 41.72 14.09 -18.30
C PRO A 3 40.63 14.87 -17.59
N ASP A 4 39.80 15.54 -18.37
CA ASP A 4 38.60 16.26 -17.99
C ASP A 4 37.59 15.29 -17.35
N VAL A 5 37.43 15.37 -16.03
CA VAL A 5 36.47 14.57 -15.27
C VAL A 5 35.13 15.29 -15.31
N GLY A 6 34.35 15.03 -16.37
CA GLY A 6 32.98 15.49 -16.48
C GLY A 6 32.06 14.79 -15.45
N GLY A 7 32.13 15.22 -14.22
CA GLY A 7 31.14 14.84 -13.20
C GLY A 7 29.81 15.50 -13.52
N SER A 8 28.76 14.71 -13.78
CA SER A 8 27.40 15.19 -13.94
C SER A 8 26.78 15.56 -12.57
N ASN A 9 27.33 16.58 -11.95
CA ASN A 9 26.61 17.28 -10.88
C ASN A 9 25.36 17.93 -11.50
N PRO A 10 24.20 17.84 -10.89
CA PRO A 10 23.07 18.64 -11.31
C PRO A 10 23.52 20.11 -11.33
N PRO A 11 23.14 20.90 -12.35
CA PRO A 11 23.62 22.27 -12.48
C PRO A 11 23.38 23.00 -11.16
N SER A 12 24.45 23.51 -10.55
CA SER A 12 24.35 24.21 -9.28
C SER A 12 23.30 25.30 -9.42
N CYS A 13 22.38 25.42 -8.47
CA CYS A 13 21.35 26.47 -8.43
C CYS A 13 21.89 27.87 -8.69
N THR A 14 23.17 28.13 -8.46
CA THR A 14 23.88 29.39 -8.67
C THR A 14 24.04 29.76 -10.15
N LYS A 15 24.11 28.83 -11.09
CA LYS A 15 24.23 29.14 -12.54
C LYS A 15 22.90 29.49 -13.22
N LEU A 16 21.78 29.16 -12.61
CA LEU A 16 20.42 29.47 -13.13
C LEU A 16 19.88 30.83 -12.66
N MET A 17 20.55 31.52 -11.73
CA MET A 17 20.06 32.77 -11.13
C MET A 17 20.26 34.05 -11.97
N ASN A 18 20.92 34.01 -13.12
CA ASN A 18 21.37 35.25 -13.78
C ASN A 18 20.62 35.70 -15.02
N LYS A 19 19.40 35.17 -15.35
CA LYS A 19 18.68 35.81 -16.50
C LYS A 19 17.13 35.81 -16.51
N LYS A 20 16.45 35.23 -15.53
CA LYS A 20 15.02 35.45 -15.24
C LYS A 20 14.82 35.01 -13.80
N ILE A 21 13.97 35.69 -13.02
CA ILE A 21 13.56 35.22 -11.70
C ILE A 21 13.03 33.77 -11.89
N PHE A 22 13.87 32.79 -11.60
CA PHE A 22 13.49 31.38 -11.71
C PHE A 22 12.47 31.11 -10.60
N LYS A 23 11.20 30.91 -10.97
CA LYS A 23 10.17 30.50 -10.04
C LYS A 23 10.14 28.96 -10.04
N PRO A 24 10.55 28.32 -8.94
CA PRO A 24 10.49 26.86 -8.83
C PRO A 24 9.04 26.38 -9.05
N ARG A 25 8.89 25.18 -9.58
CA ARG A 25 7.57 24.53 -9.68
C ARG A 25 7.09 24.19 -8.28
N SER A 26 5.80 24.46 -8.02
CA SER A 26 5.11 24.06 -6.78
C SER A 26 4.40 22.71 -6.91
N GLU A 27 4.48 22.09 -8.06
CA GLU A 27 3.81 20.84 -8.40
C GLU A 27 4.74 19.65 -8.08
N TRP A 28 4.18 18.55 -7.69
CA TRP A 28 4.93 17.30 -7.52
C TRP A 28 5.09 16.56 -8.85
N PRO A 29 6.11 15.70 -9.00
CA PRO A 29 6.23 14.82 -10.17
C PRO A 29 5.04 13.88 -10.30
N ALA A 30 4.67 13.53 -11.53
CA ALA A 30 3.54 12.64 -11.78
C ALA A 30 3.65 11.31 -11.01
N GLY A 31 2.61 10.96 -10.27
CA GLY A 31 2.55 9.73 -9.46
C GLY A 31 3.16 9.84 -8.06
N PHE A 32 3.61 11.03 -7.66
CA PHE A 32 3.98 11.38 -6.28
C PHE A 32 2.89 12.27 -5.69
N VAL A 33 2.70 12.24 -4.39
CA VAL A 33 1.66 13.02 -3.70
C VAL A 33 2.13 13.43 -2.30
N ASP A 34 1.67 14.61 -1.86
CA ASP A 34 1.75 15.00 -0.45
C ASP A 34 0.63 14.29 0.32
N ARG A 35 0.94 13.71 1.46
CA ARG A 35 -0.03 13.02 2.30
C ARG A 35 -0.47 13.93 3.44
N GLN A 36 -1.77 13.97 3.66
CA GLN A 36 -2.37 14.80 4.69
C GLN A 36 -2.60 14.03 5.99
N GLU A 37 -2.89 14.77 7.06
CA GLU A 37 -3.01 14.28 8.42
C GLU A 37 -3.97 13.09 8.56
N GLU A 38 -5.16 13.14 7.97
CA GLU A 38 -6.14 12.05 8.06
C GLU A 38 -5.62 10.73 7.49
N GLU A 39 -4.96 10.78 6.33
CA GLU A 39 -4.35 9.61 5.71
C GLU A 39 -3.19 9.06 6.56
N LEU A 40 -2.38 9.96 7.14
CA LEU A 40 -1.23 9.60 7.98
C LEU A 40 -1.68 8.96 9.30
N LEU A 41 -2.68 9.51 9.97
CA LEU A 41 -3.25 8.93 11.18
C LEU A 41 -3.88 7.55 10.91
N ALA A 42 -4.63 7.41 9.80
CA ALA A 42 -5.15 6.12 9.39
C ALA A 42 -4.02 5.11 9.14
N ARG A 43 -2.94 5.54 8.48
CA ARG A 43 -1.76 4.72 8.22
C ARG A 43 -1.10 4.24 9.52
N ASP A 44 -0.89 5.14 10.48
CA ASP A 44 -0.23 4.80 11.74
C ASP A 44 -1.07 3.82 12.57
N LEU A 45 -2.40 3.98 12.59
CA LEU A 45 -3.32 3.03 13.21
C LEU A 45 -3.20 1.64 12.56
N LEU A 46 -3.22 1.56 11.22
CA LEU A 46 -3.07 0.29 10.52
C LEU A 46 -1.71 -0.35 10.77
N ILE A 47 -0.63 0.42 10.74
CA ILE A 47 0.72 -0.06 11.07
C ILE A 47 0.77 -0.63 12.48
N SER A 48 0.18 0.06 13.46
CA SER A 48 0.12 -0.42 14.85
C SER A 48 -0.60 -1.77 14.94
N ASN A 49 -1.73 -1.91 14.24
CA ASN A 49 -2.50 -3.15 14.21
C ASN A 49 -1.74 -4.29 13.51
N ILE A 50 -1.11 -4.01 12.37
CA ILE A 50 -0.28 -5.00 11.65
C ILE A 50 0.86 -5.48 12.54
N LYS A 51 1.57 -4.59 13.23
CA LYS A 51 2.67 -4.97 14.15
C LYS A 51 2.22 -5.92 15.25
N LYS A 52 1.01 -5.73 15.81
CA LYS A 52 0.42 -6.65 16.81
C LYS A 52 0.19 -8.05 16.23
N VAL A 53 -0.35 -8.12 15.00
CA VAL A 53 -0.53 -9.40 14.30
C VAL A 53 0.82 -10.06 14.02
N MET A 54 1.83 -9.32 13.57
CA MET A 54 3.17 -9.85 13.31
C MET A 54 3.81 -10.44 14.57
N ALA A 55 3.69 -9.77 15.71
CA ALA A 55 4.18 -10.28 17.00
C ALA A 55 3.47 -11.60 17.39
N LYS A 56 2.14 -11.68 17.20
CA LYS A 56 1.35 -12.89 17.45
C LYS A 56 1.82 -14.08 16.59
N TYR A 57 2.19 -13.83 15.34
CA TYR A 57 2.70 -14.87 14.43
C TYR A 57 4.20 -15.15 14.59
N GLY A 58 4.90 -14.43 15.47
CA GLY A 58 6.32 -14.64 15.75
C GLY A 58 7.27 -14.13 14.65
N PHE A 59 6.87 -13.13 13.89
CA PHE A 59 7.74 -12.49 12.88
C PHE A 59 8.64 -11.44 13.51
N GLN A 60 9.89 -11.39 13.06
CA GLN A 60 10.87 -10.41 13.49
C GLN A 60 10.88 -9.21 12.55
N TYR A 61 11.00 -8.01 13.11
CA TYR A 61 11.11 -6.78 12.32
C TYR A 61 12.54 -6.63 11.79
N LEU A 62 12.66 -6.40 10.47
CA LEU A 62 13.94 -6.16 9.80
C LEU A 62 13.76 -5.09 8.74
N GLU A 63 14.58 -4.06 8.75
CA GLU A 63 14.65 -3.05 7.71
C GLU A 63 15.91 -3.20 6.85
N THR A 64 15.72 -3.08 5.54
CA THR A 64 16.80 -3.05 4.55
C THR A 64 16.94 -1.63 3.97
N PRO A 65 18.08 -1.25 3.41
CA PRO A 65 18.27 0.06 2.78
C PRO A 65 17.28 0.33 1.65
N SER A 66 17.01 1.62 1.40
CA SER A 66 16.15 2.06 0.28
C SER A 66 16.84 1.99 -1.08
N PHE A 67 18.18 2.04 -1.07
CA PHE A 67 19.01 1.90 -2.26
C PHE A 67 19.66 0.54 -2.29
N GLU A 68 19.69 -0.07 -3.44
CA GLU A 68 20.40 -1.31 -3.72
C GLU A 68 21.24 -1.13 -4.99
N PHE A 69 22.27 -1.95 -5.18
CA PHE A 69 22.93 -2.00 -6.46
C PHE A 69 21.94 -2.46 -7.55
N THR A 70 21.97 -1.80 -8.71
CA THR A 70 21.04 -2.08 -9.82
C THR A 70 21.12 -3.55 -10.29
N ASP A 71 22.30 -4.15 -10.26
CA ASP A 71 22.50 -5.57 -10.59
C ASP A 71 21.83 -6.52 -9.59
N SER A 72 21.72 -6.12 -8.33
CA SER A 72 21.00 -6.88 -7.30
C SER A 72 19.49 -6.93 -7.55
N ILE A 73 18.92 -5.88 -8.15
CA ILE A 73 17.48 -5.76 -8.46
C ILE A 73 17.20 -6.23 -9.89
N GLY A 74 18.07 -5.93 -10.85
CA GLY A 74 17.84 -5.91 -12.29
C GLY A 74 17.32 -7.19 -12.93
N LYS A 75 17.61 -8.37 -12.37
CA LYS A 75 17.12 -9.65 -12.96
C LYS A 75 15.65 -9.94 -12.64
N PHE A 76 15.01 -9.15 -11.76
CA PHE A 76 13.60 -9.30 -11.38
C PHE A 76 12.70 -8.24 -12.01
N LEU A 77 13.28 -7.37 -12.83
CA LEU A 77 12.50 -6.39 -13.55
C LEU A 77 11.69 -7.09 -14.63
N PRO A 78 10.43 -6.68 -14.83
CA PRO A 78 9.53 -7.33 -15.78
C PRO A 78 9.97 -7.20 -17.26
N ASP A 79 10.99 -6.42 -17.53
CA ASP A 79 11.50 -6.20 -18.89
C ASP A 79 13.04 -6.35 -18.94
N LYS A 80 13.52 -7.48 -19.46
CA LYS A 80 14.96 -7.76 -19.61
C LYS A 80 15.64 -6.83 -20.61
N ASP A 81 14.86 -6.33 -21.58
CA ASP A 81 15.37 -5.49 -22.68
C ASP A 81 15.45 -4.01 -22.28
N ARG A 82 14.78 -3.65 -21.18
CA ARG A 82 14.73 -2.29 -20.66
C ARG A 82 14.90 -2.26 -19.14
N PRO A 83 16.10 -2.53 -18.64
CA PRO A 83 16.34 -2.70 -17.19
C PRO A 83 16.09 -1.43 -16.37
N SER A 84 15.98 -0.27 -16.99
CA SER A 84 15.60 1.00 -16.35
C SER A 84 14.08 1.29 -16.43
N GLU A 85 13.31 0.50 -17.18
CA GLU A 85 11.86 0.67 -17.28
C GLU A 85 11.22 0.05 -16.02
N GLY A 86 10.49 0.87 -15.26
CA GLY A 86 9.87 0.45 -14.00
C GLY A 86 10.67 0.74 -12.74
N VAL A 87 11.95 1.09 -12.84
CA VAL A 87 12.85 1.36 -11.71
C VAL A 87 13.46 2.75 -11.81
N PHE A 88 13.66 3.41 -10.66
CA PHE A 88 14.42 4.65 -10.58
C PHE A 88 15.87 4.30 -10.26
N SER A 89 16.77 4.58 -11.19
CA SER A 89 18.19 4.30 -11.06
C SER A 89 19.03 5.55 -11.36
N PHE A 90 20.19 5.65 -10.72
CA PHE A 90 21.16 6.71 -10.91
C PHE A 90 22.59 6.21 -10.68
N GLU A 91 23.55 6.91 -11.19
CA GLU A 91 24.97 6.59 -11.02
C GLU A 91 25.54 7.38 -9.82
N ASP A 92 26.25 6.67 -8.94
CA ASP A 92 26.99 7.20 -7.80
C ASP A 92 28.37 6.52 -7.75
N ASP A 93 29.45 7.31 -7.75
CA ASP A 93 30.84 6.82 -7.75
C ASP A 93 31.09 5.70 -8.79
N LYS A 94 30.62 5.89 -10.02
CA LYS A 94 30.72 4.90 -11.13
C LYS A 94 30.00 3.57 -10.88
N LYS A 95 29.08 3.54 -9.93
CA LYS A 95 28.20 2.40 -9.63
C LYS A 95 26.75 2.78 -9.85
N TRP A 96 26.01 1.90 -10.46
CA TRP A 96 24.59 2.09 -10.62
C TRP A 96 23.82 1.64 -9.37
N LEU A 97 23.10 2.57 -8.77
CA LEU A 97 22.19 2.38 -7.66
C LEU A 97 20.75 2.52 -8.13
N SER A 98 19.86 1.78 -7.52
CA SER A 98 18.43 1.85 -7.76
C SER A 98 17.66 2.01 -6.47
N LEU A 99 16.58 2.77 -6.52
CA LEU A 99 15.55 2.72 -5.48
C LEU A 99 14.89 1.34 -5.50
N ARG A 100 14.73 0.73 -4.33
CA ARG A 100 14.11 -0.61 -4.21
C ARG A 100 12.71 -0.62 -4.79
N TYR A 101 12.44 -1.59 -5.66
CA TYR A 101 11.15 -1.79 -6.32
C TYR A 101 10.18 -2.57 -5.46
N ASP A 102 10.69 -3.44 -4.58
CA ASP A 102 10.01 -4.24 -3.57
C ASP A 102 10.87 -4.36 -2.31
N LEU A 103 10.40 -5.12 -1.32
CA LEU A 103 11.15 -5.41 -0.10
C LEU A 103 11.76 -6.83 -0.11
N THR A 104 11.43 -7.64 -1.12
CA THR A 104 11.83 -9.06 -1.22
C THR A 104 13.24 -9.21 -1.80
N ALA A 105 13.60 -8.47 -2.85
CA ALA A 105 14.96 -8.51 -3.40
C ALA A 105 16.03 -8.04 -2.40
N PRO A 106 15.85 -6.92 -1.66
CA PRO A 106 16.74 -6.54 -0.56
C PRO A 106 16.84 -7.59 0.55
N LEU A 107 15.73 -8.30 0.85
CA LEU A 107 15.75 -9.41 1.81
C LEU A 107 16.59 -10.58 1.31
N ALA A 108 16.46 -10.96 0.05
CA ALA A 108 17.23 -12.05 -0.52
C ALA A 108 18.75 -11.77 -0.45
N ARG A 109 19.16 -10.52 -0.75
CA ARG A 109 20.55 -10.06 -0.56
C ARG A 109 20.97 -10.15 0.91
N TYR A 110 20.12 -9.68 1.84
CA TYR A 110 20.39 -9.76 3.28
C TYR A 110 20.54 -11.21 3.73
N ALA A 111 19.63 -12.09 3.34
CA ALA A 111 19.66 -13.51 3.68
C ALA A 111 20.92 -14.20 3.12
N ALA A 112 21.29 -13.90 1.89
CA ALA A 112 22.50 -14.45 1.28
C ALA A 112 23.78 -13.99 2.02
N LYS A 113 23.86 -12.69 2.37
CA LYS A 113 25.00 -12.12 3.12
C LYS A 113 25.15 -12.75 4.51
N ASN A 114 24.03 -13.04 5.18
CA ASN A 114 24.01 -13.52 6.55
C ASN A 114 23.68 -15.02 6.64
N PHE A 115 23.76 -15.75 5.54
CA PHE A 115 23.24 -17.11 5.35
C PHE A 115 23.60 -18.08 6.50
N ASN A 116 24.85 -18.07 6.97
CA ASN A 116 25.34 -18.97 8.01
C ASN A 116 24.91 -18.57 9.42
N ASN A 117 24.49 -17.31 9.62
CA ASN A 117 24.17 -16.77 10.94
C ASN A 117 22.65 -16.67 11.20
N LEU A 118 21.83 -16.80 10.13
CA LEU A 118 20.37 -16.73 10.26
C LEU A 118 19.80 -18.04 10.78
N PRO A 119 18.88 -17.99 11.76
CA PRO A 119 18.09 -19.17 12.08
C PRO A 119 17.23 -19.58 10.87
N ARG A 120 17.07 -20.87 10.62
CA ARG A 120 16.22 -21.38 9.56
C ARG A 120 15.15 -22.30 10.10
N PRO A 121 13.86 -22.01 9.88
CA PRO A 121 13.31 -20.90 9.09
C PRO A 121 13.47 -19.55 9.79
N PHE A 122 13.79 -18.50 9.01
CA PHE A 122 13.82 -17.12 9.47
C PHE A 122 12.52 -16.42 9.05
N LYS A 123 11.72 -16.02 10.05
CA LYS A 123 10.45 -15.30 9.86
C LYS A 123 10.71 -13.81 10.04
N ARG A 124 10.57 -13.02 8.98
CA ARG A 124 10.75 -11.57 9.07
C ARG A 124 9.56 -10.81 8.49
N TYR A 125 9.33 -9.60 8.96
CA TYR A 125 8.47 -8.64 8.30
C TYR A 125 9.16 -7.29 8.16
N GLN A 126 8.72 -6.49 7.20
CA GLN A 126 9.17 -5.14 6.95
C GLN A 126 8.03 -4.26 6.51
N LEU A 127 8.03 -3.00 7.01
CA LEU A 127 7.29 -1.90 6.42
C LEU A 127 8.31 -0.99 5.75
N GLY A 128 8.06 -0.56 4.54
CA GLY A 128 9.00 0.31 3.85
C GLY A 128 8.43 0.90 2.58
N THR A 129 8.87 2.11 2.27
CA THR A 129 8.55 2.75 1.00
C THR A 129 9.27 2.03 -0.14
N VAL A 130 8.54 1.82 -1.23
CA VAL A 130 9.05 1.28 -2.49
C VAL A 130 8.71 2.22 -3.63
N TRP A 131 9.51 2.15 -4.70
CA TRP A 131 9.40 3.06 -5.82
C TRP A 131 9.24 2.29 -7.13
N ARG A 132 8.19 2.62 -7.89
CA ARG A 132 7.90 1.99 -9.19
C ARG A 132 7.66 3.04 -10.24
N ASN A 133 8.47 3.03 -11.29
CA ASN A 133 8.32 3.95 -12.41
C ASN A 133 7.24 3.47 -13.39
N GLU A 134 6.04 3.21 -12.87
CA GLU A 134 4.87 2.74 -13.60
C GLU A 134 3.86 3.87 -13.82
N LYS A 135 2.87 3.63 -14.70
CA LYS A 135 1.78 4.58 -14.93
C LYS A 135 0.90 4.67 -13.66
N PRO A 136 0.74 5.87 -13.08
CA PRO A 136 -0.09 6.05 -11.87
C PRO A 136 -1.57 5.85 -12.17
N GLY A 137 -2.34 5.54 -11.11
CA GLY A 137 -3.79 5.33 -11.17
C GLY A 137 -4.42 5.43 -9.77
N PRO A 138 -5.74 5.22 -9.63
CA PRO A 138 -6.42 5.24 -8.33
C PRO A 138 -5.77 4.28 -7.33
N GLY A 139 -5.28 4.83 -6.20
CA GLY A 139 -4.52 4.09 -5.20
C GLY A 139 -3.20 3.47 -5.69
N ARG A 140 -2.71 3.88 -6.87
CA ARG A 140 -1.41 3.46 -7.42
C ARG A 140 -0.52 4.68 -7.61
N PHE A 141 0.48 4.75 -6.75
CA PHE A 141 1.49 5.80 -6.75
C PHE A 141 2.83 5.24 -7.24
N ARG A 142 3.75 6.12 -7.61
CA ARG A 142 5.13 5.75 -7.94
C ARG A 142 6.01 5.60 -6.70
N GLU A 143 5.58 6.19 -5.60
CA GLU A 143 6.13 6.03 -4.27
C GLU A 143 5.00 5.61 -3.33
N PHE A 144 5.13 4.46 -2.67
CA PHE A 144 4.10 3.95 -1.78
C PHE A 144 4.68 3.06 -0.69
N LEU A 145 3.96 2.98 0.42
CA LEU A 145 4.31 2.11 1.52
C LEU A 145 3.86 0.68 1.25
N GLN A 146 4.79 -0.25 1.39
CA GLN A 146 4.57 -1.69 1.26
C GLN A 146 4.85 -2.38 2.60
N PHE A 147 4.08 -3.40 2.89
CA PHE A 147 4.28 -4.32 3.98
C PHE A 147 4.56 -5.70 3.41
N ASP A 148 5.65 -6.32 3.88
CA ASP A 148 6.04 -7.68 3.48
C ASP A 148 6.24 -8.56 4.72
N ALA A 149 5.87 -9.83 4.59
CA ALA A 149 6.16 -10.87 5.57
C ALA A 149 6.65 -12.13 4.85
N ASP A 150 7.80 -12.66 5.26
CA ASP A 150 8.49 -13.75 4.58
C ASP A 150 9.01 -14.80 5.54
N TYR A 151 9.00 -16.03 5.04
CA TYR A 151 9.72 -17.17 5.55
C TYR A 151 10.93 -17.46 4.68
N ILE A 152 12.12 -17.44 5.24
CA ILE A 152 13.39 -17.73 4.57
C ILE A 152 13.93 -19.07 5.07
N GLY A 153 14.27 -19.97 4.14
CA GLY A 153 14.90 -21.25 4.44
C GLY A 153 13.94 -22.33 4.91
N THR A 154 12.75 -22.44 4.29
CA THR A 154 11.81 -23.53 4.52
C THR A 154 11.12 -24.00 3.24
N SER A 155 11.10 -25.32 3.04
CA SER A 155 10.30 -25.97 2.00
C SER A 155 8.93 -26.44 2.50
N ASN A 156 8.62 -26.26 3.79
CA ASN A 156 7.36 -26.72 4.38
C ASN A 156 6.20 -25.83 3.92
N LEU A 157 5.23 -26.44 3.22
CA LEU A 157 4.04 -25.76 2.71
C LEU A 157 3.09 -25.24 3.79
N PHE A 158 3.31 -25.59 5.05
CA PHE A 158 2.62 -24.95 6.17
C PHE A 158 2.91 -23.44 6.21
N ALA A 159 4.13 -23.01 5.86
CA ALA A 159 4.49 -21.60 5.78
C ALA A 159 3.62 -20.85 4.75
N ASP A 160 3.35 -21.47 3.60
CA ASP A 160 2.49 -20.90 2.56
C ASP A 160 1.03 -20.77 3.04
N ALA A 161 0.53 -21.79 3.74
CA ALA A 161 -0.80 -21.77 4.31
C ALA A 161 -0.91 -20.74 5.45
N GLU A 162 0.09 -20.65 6.33
CA GLU A 162 0.11 -19.65 7.41
C GLU A 162 0.14 -18.22 6.88
N LEU A 163 0.86 -17.93 5.79
CA LEU A 163 0.86 -16.61 5.16
C LEU A 163 -0.51 -16.22 4.60
N CYS A 164 -1.29 -17.17 4.07
CA CYS A 164 -2.66 -16.91 3.65
C CYS A 164 -3.57 -16.55 4.83
N CYS A 165 -3.42 -17.23 5.96
CA CYS A 165 -4.13 -16.91 7.21
C CYS A 165 -3.69 -15.54 7.75
N LEU A 166 -2.39 -15.27 7.72
CA LEU A 166 -1.79 -14.03 8.18
C LEU A 166 -2.34 -12.81 7.42
N ILE A 167 -2.34 -12.84 6.08
CA ILE A 167 -2.88 -11.72 5.29
C ILE A 167 -4.37 -11.53 5.55
N SER A 168 -5.13 -12.61 5.70
CA SER A 168 -6.55 -12.55 6.04
C SER A 168 -6.79 -11.91 7.41
N GLU A 169 -5.98 -12.24 8.42
CA GLU A 169 -6.07 -11.64 9.75
C GLU A 169 -5.68 -10.16 9.72
N ILE A 170 -4.63 -9.79 8.99
CA ILE A 170 -4.23 -8.40 8.78
C ILE A 170 -5.39 -7.59 8.19
N LEU A 171 -6.01 -8.07 7.11
CA LEU A 171 -7.11 -7.37 6.45
C LEU A 171 -8.32 -7.21 7.38
N SER A 172 -8.62 -8.26 8.16
CA SER A 172 -9.69 -8.20 9.15
C SER A 172 -9.40 -7.21 10.26
N THR A 173 -8.16 -7.17 10.76
CA THR A 173 -7.71 -6.20 11.78
C THR A 173 -7.72 -4.76 11.26
N CYS A 174 -7.58 -4.59 9.95
CA CYS A 174 -7.74 -3.30 9.26
C CYS A 174 -9.20 -2.90 8.99
N GLY A 175 -10.18 -3.60 9.55
CA GLY A 175 -11.60 -3.24 9.49
C GLY A 175 -12.38 -3.87 8.34
N LEU A 176 -11.79 -4.77 7.55
CA LEU A 176 -12.49 -5.49 6.49
C LEU A 176 -13.14 -6.76 7.02
N THR A 177 -14.36 -7.01 6.60
CA THR A 177 -15.07 -8.27 6.85
C THR A 177 -14.65 -9.34 5.84
N LYS A 178 -14.81 -10.62 6.17
CA LYS A 178 -14.54 -11.74 5.25
C LYS A 178 -15.30 -11.67 3.92
N LYS A 179 -16.39 -10.92 3.86
CA LYS A 179 -17.16 -10.72 2.61
C LYS A 179 -16.55 -9.65 1.71
N GLU A 180 -15.67 -8.81 2.24
CA GLU A 180 -15.09 -7.67 1.53
C GLU A 180 -13.74 -7.96 0.91
N PHE A 181 -13.20 -9.15 1.13
CA PHE A 181 -11.98 -9.62 0.46
C PHE A 181 -11.98 -11.14 0.29
N ILE A 182 -11.15 -11.64 -0.60
CA ILE A 182 -10.93 -13.06 -0.83
C ILE A 182 -9.45 -13.32 -1.10
N ILE A 183 -8.90 -14.41 -0.56
CA ILE A 183 -7.56 -14.87 -0.87
C ILE A 183 -7.65 -15.86 -2.03
N LYS A 184 -7.21 -15.43 -3.21
CA LYS A 184 -7.07 -16.31 -4.36
C LYS A 184 -5.75 -17.09 -4.25
N ILE A 185 -5.78 -18.37 -4.53
CA ILE A 185 -4.61 -19.25 -4.51
C ILE A 185 -4.47 -20.01 -5.81
N SER A 186 -3.24 -20.16 -6.27
CA SER A 186 -2.85 -20.98 -7.41
C SER A 186 -1.48 -21.64 -7.14
N ASN A 187 -0.93 -22.30 -8.15
CA ASN A 187 0.41 -22.86 -8.10
C ASN A 187 1.13 -22.66 -9.43
N ARG A 188 2.35 -22.13 -9.38
CA ARG A 188 3.17 -21.87 -10.57
C ARG A 188 3.46 -23.15 -11.39
N LYS A 189 3.55 -24.29 -10.71
CA LYS A 189 3.78 -25.58 -11.35
C LYS A 189 2.65 -25.98 -12.28
N LEU A 190 1.40 -25.60 -11.99
CA LEU A 190 0.26 -25.89 -12.87
C LEU A 190 0.41 -25.21 -14.23
N THR A 191 0.70 -23.91 -14.24
CA THR A 191 0.88 -23.17 -15.49
C THR A 191 2.17 -23.56 -16.21
N LYS A 192 3.26 -23.78 -15.47
CA LYS A 192 4.54 -24.26 -16.05
C LYS A 192 4.36 -25.61 -16.72
N GLY A 193 3.81 -26.60 -16.01
CA GLY A 193 3.60 -27.93 -16.56
C GLY A 193 2.60 -27.97 -17.72
N LEU A 194 1.58 -27.07 -17.71
CA LEU A 194 0.68 -26.91 -18.85
C LEU A 194 1.45 -26.43 -20.10
N LEU A 195 2.33 -25.45 -19.97
CA LEU A 195 3.17 -24.97 -21.07
C LEU A 195 4.14 -26.05 -21.57
N GLU A 196 4.74 -26.82 -20.64
CA GLU A 196 5.58 -27.97 -20.97
C GLU A 196 4.82 -29.03 -21.80
N LYS A 197 3.62 -29.42 -21.33
CA LYS A 197 2.74 -30.37 -22.00
C LYS A 197 2.35 -29.93 -23.41
N LEU A 198 2.06 -28.64 -23.55
CA LEU A 198 1.73 -28.04 -24.84
C LEU A 198 2.94 -27.76 -25.73
N LYS A 199 4.15 -28.17 -25.29
CA LYS A 199 5.43 -27.97 -26.01
C LYS A 199 5.73 -26.51 -26.34
N ILE A 200 5.27 -25.58 -25.49
CA ILE A 200 5.57 -24.14 -25.59
C ILE A 200 6.91 -23.92 -24.90
N ASN A 201 8.01 -24.14 -25.57
CA ASN A 201 9.36 -24.10 -25.00
C ASN A 201 10.06 -22.75 -25.17
N ASP A 202 9.57 -21.89 -26.04
CA ASP A 202 10.11 -20.54 -26.25
C ASP A 202 9.74 -19.62 -25.08
N GLU A 203 10.75 -19.08 -24.39
CA GLU A 203 10.57 -18.23 -23.20
C GLU A 203 9.74 -16.97 -23.51
N ASN A 204 9.90 -16.38 -24.71
CA ASN A 204 9.13 -15.21 -25.09
C ASN A 204 7.66 -15.56 -25.27
N LYS A 205 7.36 -16.69 -25.92
CA LYS A 205 5.98 -17.20 -26.06
C LYS A 205 5.38 -17.51 -24.69
N GLN A 206 6.11 -18.17 -23.79
CA GLN A 206 5.66 -18.42 -22.41
C GLN A 206 5.30 -17.11 -21.69
N SER A 207 6.16 -16.09 -21.79
CA SER A 207 5.92 -14.79 -21.19
C SER A 207 4.65 -14.12 -21.76
N ILE A 208 4.44 -14.18 -23.09
CA ILE A 208 3.23 -13.63 -23.72
C ILE A 208 1.98 -14.38 -23.25
N VAL A 209 2.02 -15.71 -23.17
CA VAL A 209 0.91 -16.53 -22.65
C VAL A 209 0.55 -16.15 -21.23
N LEU A 210 1.53 -16.07 -20.35
CA LEU A 210 1.31 -15.71 -18.95
C LEU A 210 0.77 -14.29 -18.79
N ARG A 211 1.28 -13.34 -19.58
CA ARG A 211 0.73 -11.97 -19.62
C ARG A 211 -0.69 -11.92 -20.20
N ALA A 212 -1.04 -12.83 -21.11
CA ALA A 212 -2.41 -12.93 -21.61
C ALA A 212 -3.37 -13.45 -20.54
N ILE A 213 -2.96 -14.48 -19.79
CA ILE A 213 -3.71 -15.05 -18.66
C ILE A 213 -3.93 -13.99 -17.56
N ASP A 214 -2.89 -13.23 -17.19
CA ASP A 214 -2.96 -12.14 -16.19
C ASP A 214 -3.98 -11.04 -16.55
N LYS A 215 -4.28 -10.90 -17.83
CA LYS A 215 -5.27 -9.92 -18.31
C LYS A 215 -6.71 -10.44 -18.32
N LEU A 216 -6.97 -11.69 -17.91
CA LEU A 216 -8.31 -12.30 -18.03
C LEU A 216 -9.41 -11.46 -17.42
N ASP A 217 -9.20 -10.93 -16.21
CA ASP A 217 -10.18 -10.10 -15.49
C ASP A 217 -10.54 -8.80 -16.26
N ARG A 218 -9.60 -8.31 -17.11
CA ARG A 218 -9.78 -7.05 -17.86
C ARG A 218 -10.33 -7.25 -19.25
N VAL A 219 -9.96 -8.36 -19.92
CA VAL A 219 -10.25 -8.55 -21.34
C VAL A 219 -11.23 -9.69 -21.61
N GLY A 220 -11.57 -10.48 -20.58
CA GLY A 220 -12.43 -11.67 -20.70
C GLY A 220 -11.75 -12.83 -21.42
N LEU A 221 -12.42 -13.99 -21.45
CA LEU A 221 -11.91 -15.20 -22.12
C LEU A 221 -11.65 -14.97 -23.61
N GLU A 222 -12.54 -14.28 -24.32
CA GLU A 222 -12.38 -13.97 -25.74
C GLU A 222 -11.13 -13.11 -26.00
N GLY A 223 -10.92 -12.09 -25.17
CA GLY A 223 -9.72 -11.25 -25.27
C GLY A 223 -8.43 -12.03 -24.99
N VAL A 224 -8.47 -13.00 -24.09
CA VAL A 224 -7.33 -13.92 -23.85
C VAL A 224 -7.11 -14.82 -25.04
N GLN A 225 -8.15 -15.38 -25.66
CA GLN A 225 -8.02 -16.20 -26.89
C GLN A 225 -7.31 -15.44 -28.01
N TYR A 226 -7.67 -14.18 -28.25
CA TYR A 226 -6.98 -13.35 -29.25
C TYR A 226 -5.49 -13.14 -28.88
N LEU A 227 -5.18 -12.89 -27.60
CA LEU A 227 -3.80 -12.71 -27.14
C LEU A 227 -2.97 -14.03 -27.16
N LEU A 228 -3.60 -15.17 -26.99
CA LEU A 228 -2.97 -16.47 -27.17
C LEU A 228 -2.73 -16.77 -28.66
N GLY A 229 -3.59 -16.30 -29.56
CA GLY A 229 -3.47 -16.43 -31.01
C GLY A 229 -2.64 -15.30 -31.64
N LYS A 230 -3.22 -14.62 -32.62
CA LYS A 230 -2.53 -13.58 -33.42
C LYS A 230 -2.35 -12.25 -32.70
N GLY A 231 -3.11 -11.98 -31.65
CA GLY A 231 -3.13 -10.70 -30.93
C GLY A 231 -4.45 -9.95 -31.07
N ARG A 232 -4.54 -8.76 -30.45
CA ARG A 232 -5.74 -7.93 -30.46
C ARG A 232 -5.42 -6.45 -30.51
N LYS A 233 -6.37 -5.66 -31.04
CA LYS A 233 -6.40 -4.21 -30.85
C LYS A 233 -7.14 -3.88 -29.54
N ASP A 234 -6.60 -2.97 -28.77
CA ASP A 234 -7.28 -2.41 -27.60
C ASP A 234 -8.29 -1.31 -27.96
N LYS A 235 -8.94 -0.73 -26.93
CA LYS A 235 -9.91 0.37 -27.13
C LYS A 235 -9.28 1.65 -27.66
N SER A 236 -7.97 1.85 -27.51
CA SER A 236 -7.21 2.98 -28.04
C SER A 236 -6.78 2.77 -29.50
N GLY A 237 -6.94 1.57 -30.03
CA GLY A 237 -6.52 1.19 -31.39
C GLY A 237 -5.11 0.58 -31.46
N ASP A 238 -4.40 0.52 -30.34
CA ASP A 238 -3.07 -0.08 -30.25
C ASP A 238 -3.14 -1.59 -30.39
N PHE A 239 -2.26 -2.14 -31.25
CA PHE A 239 -2.21 -3.59 -31.49
C PHE A 239 -1.22 -4.27 -30.55
N THR A 240 -1.69 -5.22 -29.75
CA THR A 240 -0.84 -6.10 -28.95
C THR A 240 -0.66 -7.43 -29.69
N LYS A 241 0.58 -7.77 -30.05
CA LYS A 241 0.92 -9.06 -30.66
C LYS A 241 0.63 -10.22 -29.71
N GLY A 242 0.07 -11.33 -30.23
CA GLY A 242 -0.22 -12.54 -29.46
C GLY A 242 0.93 -13.55 -29.45
N ALA A 243 0.68 -14.67 -28.77
CA ALA A 243 1.65 -15.78 -28.64
C ALA A 243 1.74 -16.67 -29.88
N GLU A 244 0.85 -16.49 -30.87
CA GLU A 244 0.79 -17.30 -32.12
C GLU A 244 0.69 -18.81 -31.86
N LEU A 245 -0.15 -19.20 -30.88
CA LEU A 245 -0.48 -20.57 -30.56
C LEU A 245 -1.49 -21.14 -31.57
N ASP A 246 -1.48 -22.45 -31.75
CA ASP A 246 -2.50 -23.14 -32.53
C ASP A 246 -3.83 -23.29 -31.75
N GLU A 247 -4.91 -23.66 -32.46
CA GLU A 247 -6.26 -23.76 -31.90
C GLU A 247 -6.38 -24.80 -30.78
N SER A 248 -5.63 -25.90 -30.87
CA SER A 248 -5.63 -26.96 -29.85
C SER A 248 -4.97 -26.46 -28.55
N GLN A 249 -3.81 -25.81 -28.66
CA GLN A 249 -3.10 -25.22 -27.54
C GLN A 249 -3.97 -24.15 -26.84
N ILE A 250 -4.61 -23.28 -27.62
CA ILE A 250 -5.53 -22.26 -27.10
C ILE A 250 -6.70 -22.91 -26.35
N LYS A 251 -7.35 -23.92 -26.93
CA LYS A 251 -8.47 -24.63 -26.32
C LYS A 251 -8.08 -25.27 -24.99
N ASP A 252 -6.91 -25.88 -24.90
CA ASP A 252 -6.45 -26.53 -23.66
C ASP A 252 -6.15 -25.51 -22.55
N ILE A 253 -5.55 -24.37 -22.91
CA ILE A 253 -5.33 -23.27 -21.95
C ILE A 253 -6.68 -22.71 -21.45
N ILE A 254 -7.64 -22.47 -22.35
CA ILE A 254 -8.96 -21.96 -21.97
C ILE A 254 -9.72 -22.95 -21.08
N ASN A 255 -9.64 -24.26 -21.39
CA ASN A 255 -10.24 -25.30 -20.54
C ASN A 255 -9.62 -25.30 -19.13
N PHE A 256 -8.31 -25.16 -19.02
CA PHE A 256 -7.65 -25.05 -17.72
C PHE A 256 -8.10 -23.80 -16.95
N LEU A 257 -8.21 -22.65 -17.61
CA LEU A 257 -8.64 -21.39 -16.99
C LEU A 257 -10.13 -21.39 -16.57
N SER A 258 -10.92 -22.34 -17.06
CA SER A 258 -12.32 -22.49 -16.67
C SER A 258 -12.53 -23.17 -15.31
N ILE A 259 -11.48 -23.76 -14.71
CA ILE A 259 -11.53 -24.41 -13.39
C ILE A 259 -11.47 -23.33 -12.31
N LYS A 260 -12.49 -23.25 -11.42
CA LYS A 260 -12.65 -22.11 -10.50
C LYS A 260 -12.62 -22.45 -9.00
N ASP A 261 -12.47 -23.72 -8.64
CA ASP A 261 -12.42 -24.15 -7.22
C ASP A 261 -11.51 -25.36 -7.02
N LEU A 262 -11.21 -25.68 -5.76
CA LEU A 262 -10.42 -26.85 -5.34
C LEU A 262 -11.36 -27.96 -4.81
N SER A 263 -12.47 -28.21 -5.48
CA SER A 263 -13.26 -29.42 -5.22
C SER A 263 -12.50 -30.66 -5.69
N ASP A 264 -12.78 -31.80 -5.09
CA ASP A 264 -12.14 -33.07 -5.48
C ASP A 264 -12.38 -33.38 -6.95
N ASN A 265 -13.55 -33.06 -7.47
CA ASN A 265 -13.89 -33.18 -8.90
C ASN A 265 -13.00 -32.27 -9.80
N ASN A 266 -12.61 -31.10 -9.32
CA ASN A 266 -11.72 -30.22 -10.08
C ASN A 266 -10.25 -30.61 -9.98
N PHE A 267 -9.80 -31.19 -8.86
CA PHE A 267 -8.51 -31.84 -8.81
C PHE A 267 -8.41 -32.99 -9.84
N GLU A 268 -9.43 -33.87 -9.92
CA GLU A 268 -9.49 -34.90 -10.93
C GLU A 268 -9.44 -34.35 -12.37
N LYS A 269 -10.08 -33.21 -12.64
CA LYS A 269 -9.98 -32.55 -13.95
C LYS A 269 -8.57 -32.06 -14.26
N ILE A 270 -7.90 -31.45 -13.26
CA ILE A 270 -6.52 -30.98 -13.41
C ILE A 270 -5.60 -32.19 -13.63
N GLU A 271 -5.79 -33.28 -12.90
CA GLU A 271 -5.03 -34.53 -13.08
C GLU A 271 -5.25 -35.15 -14.46
N LYS A 272 -6.49 -35.12 -14.98
CA LYS A 272 -6.77 -35.55 -16.37
C LYS A 272 -6.07 -34.63 -17.40
N ILE A 273 -6.02 -33.34 -17.14
CA ILE A 273 -5.25 -32.40 -17.97
C ILE A 273 -3.78 -32.69 -17.84
N ALA A 274 -3.27 -33.00 -16.65
CA ALA A 274 -1.86 -33.33 -16.42
C ALA A 274 -1.43 -34.57 -17.18
N GLY A 275 -2.21 -35.65 -17.15
CA GLY A 275 -1.80 -36.95 -17.64
C GLY A 275 -0.59 -37.43 -16.83
N ASP A 276 0.55 -37.60 -17.53
CA ASP A 276 1.85 -38.02 -16.95
C ASP A 276 2.80 -36.83 -16.64
N ASN A 277 2.35 -35.60 -16.79
CA ASN A 277 3.19 -34.44 -16.52
C ASN A 277 3.39 -34.27 -15.01
N GLN A 278 4.59 -34.63 -14.52
CA GLN A 278 4.94 -34.60 -13.10
C GLN A 278 4.91 -33.21 -12.53
N THR A 279 5.25 -32.15 -13.28
CA THR A 279 5.22 -30.75 -12.81
C THR A 279 3.80 -30.33 -12.40
N ILE A 280 2.78 -30.69 -13.18
CA ILE A 280 1.38 -30.40 -12.81
C ILE A 280 0.97 -31.23 -11.60
N LEU A 281 1.28 -32.52 -11.57
CA LEU A 281 0.92 -33.42 -10.46
C LEU A 281 1.54 -32.93 -9.14
N ASP A 282 2.79 -32.49 -9.14
CA ASP A 282 3.43 -31.90 -7.97
C ASP A 282 2.69 -30.63 -7.50
N GLY A 283 2.28 -29.77 -8.44
CA GLY A 283 1.50 -28.57 -8.12
C GLY A 283 0.13 -28.90 -7.52
N VAL A 284 -0.55 -29.95 -7.99
CA VAL A 284 -1.82 -30.44 -7.41
C VAL A 284 -1.59 -30.95 -5.99
N ASN A 285 -0.59 -31.79 -5.78
CA ASN A 285 -0.27 -32.34 -4.46
C ASN A 285 0.05 -31.23 -3.44
N GLU A 286 0.78 -30.20 -3.84
CA GLU A 286 1.05 -29.02 -3.00
C GLU A 286 -0.25 -28.30 -2.60
N LEU A 287 -1.17 -28.10 -3.53
CA LEU A 287 -2.45 -27.45 -3.25
C LEU A 287 -3.36 -28.31 -2.36
N ILE A 288 -3.37 -29.64 -2.53
CA ILE A 288 -4.09 -30.57 -1.65
C ILE A 288 -3.58 -30.46 -0.22
N LEU A 289 -2.24 -30.41 -0.05
CA LEU A 289 -1.64 -30.27 1.28
C LEU A 289 -1.95 -28.91 1.91
N ILE A 290 -1.91 -27.82 1.16
CA ILE A 290 -2.30 -26.49 1.64
C ILE A 290 -3.78 -26.46 2.03
N LYS A 291 -4.69 -27.06 1.23
CA LYS A 291 -6.11 -27.19 1.56
C LYS A 291 -6.31 -27.94 2.88
N LYS A 292 -5.53 -29.01 3.12
CA LYS A 292 -5.54 -29.73 4.41
C LYS A 292 -5.13 -28.80 5.56
N TYR A 293 -4.07 -28.00 5.40
CA TYR A 293 -3.66 -27.04 6.42
C TYR A 293 -4.72 -25.97 6.67
N PHE A 294 -5.37 -25.44 5.62
CA PHE A 294 -6.50 -24.51 5.78
C PHE A 294 -7.63 -25.11 6.62
N SER A 295 -7.97 -26.38 6.39
CA SER A 295 -9.00 -27.08 7.18
C SER A 295 -8.61 -27.18 8.65
N LEU A 296 -7.35 -27.53 8.97
CA LEU A 296 -6.83 -27.61 10.33
C LEU A 296 -6.79 -26.22 11.01
N LEU A 297 -6.45 -25.17 10.27
CA LEU A 297 -6.42 -23.78 10.73
C LEU A 297 -7.80 -23.12 10.75
N LYS A 298 -8.86 -23.83 10.32
CA LYS A 298 -10.24 -23.32 10.17
C LYS A 298 -10.29 -22.06 9.30
N PHE A 299 -9.45 -22.01 8.28
CA PHE A 299 -9.40 -20.93 7.31
C PHE A 299 -10.28 -21.26 6.11
N ASP A 300 -11.27 -20.43 5.86
CA ASP A 300 -12.33 -20.62 4.85
C ASP A 300 -12.42 -19.50 3.80
N ASN A 301 -11.69 -18.38 4.01
CA ASN A 301 -11.77 -17.21 3.15
C ASN A 301 -10.78 -17.27 1.98
N PHE A 302 -10.82 -18.35 1.22
CA PHE A 302 -9.97 -18.53 0.06
C PHE A 302 -10.74 -19.09 -1.15
N LYS A 303 -10.16 -18.92 -2.32
CA LYS A 303 -10.64 -19.47 -3.58
C LYS A 303 -9.47 -19.90 -4.45
N PHE A 304 -9.58 -21.05 -5.09
CA PHE A 304 -8.67 -21.40 -6.17
C PHE A 304 -8.96 -20.55 -7.40
N ASP A 305 -7.90 -20.01 -8.01
CA ASP A 305 -8.02 -19.24 -9.23
C ASP A 305 -6.78 -19.46 -10.12
N PRO A 306 -6.90 -20.26 -11.19
CA PRO A 306 -5.78 -20.60 -12.08
C PRO A 306 -5.25 -19.37 -12.83
N THR A 307 -5.98 -18.26 -12.80
CA THR A 307 -5.56 -17.00 -13.44
C THR A 307 -4.57 -16.20 -12.61
N VAL A 308 -4.37 -16.58 -11.36
CA VAL A 308 -3.31 -15.99 -10.53
C VAL A 308 -1.97 -16.49 -11.05
N VAL A 309 -1.31 -15.68 -11.88
CA VAL A 309 -0.01 -15.99 -12.51
C VAL A 309 1.06 -14.95 -12.14
N ARG A 310 0.87 -14.24 -11.03
CA ARG A 310 1.76 -13.18 -10.55
C ARG A 310 3.20 -13.62 -10.38
N GLY A 311 4.13 -12.64 -10.42
CA GLY A 311 5.54 -12.90 -10.19
C GLY A 311 6.13 -13.81 -11.25
N LEU A 312 5.93 -13.49 -12.50
CA LEU A 312 6.23 -14.32 -13.68
C LEU A 312 7.64 -14.93 -13.69
N GLU A 313 8.60 -14.34 -13.00
CA GLU A 313 10.00 -14.68 -13.14
C GLU A 313 10.63 -15.35 -11.91
N TYR A 314 10.05 -15.27 -10.72
CA TYR A 314 10.72 -15.82 -9.54
C TYR A 314 9.88 -16.78 -8.68
N TYR A 315 8.55 -16.87 -8.85
CA TYR A 315 7.77 -17.85 -8.10
C TYR A 315 7.93 -19.27 -8.65
N THR A 316 8.11 -20.23 -7.75
CA THR A 316 8.44 -21.64 -8.04
C THR A 316 7.35 -22.62 -7.64
N GLY A 317 6.41 -22.23 -6.79
CA GLY A 317 5.37 -23.07 -6.19
C GLY A 317 4.04 -22.35 -6.00
N PRO A 318 3.41 -22.48 -4.81
CA PRO A 318 2.17 -21.79 -4.48
C PRO A 318 2.27 -20.29 -4.62
N ILE A 319 1.20 -19.65 -5.13
CA ILE A 319 1.06 -18.22 -5.31
C ILE A 319 -0.29 -17.76 -4.78
N PHE A 320 -0.32 -16.56 -4.19
CA PHE A 320 -1.50 -16.02 -3.52
C PHE A 320 -1.78 -14.60 -3.97
N GLU A 321 -3.06 -14.22 -3.92
CA GLU A 321 -3.49 -12.86 -4.19
C GLU A 321 -4.66 -12.48 -3.29
N ALA A 322 -4.53 -11.36 -2.59
CA ALA A 322 -5.61 -10.79 -1.81
C ALA A 322 -6.36 -9.76 -2.64
N ASN A 323 -7.62 -10.04 -2.93
CA ASN A 323 -8.47 -9.19 -3.76
C ASN A 323 -9.62 -8.63 -2.92
N LEU A 324 -9.88 -7.32 -3.08
CA LEU A 324 -11.11 -6.73 -2.57
C LEU A 324 -12.28 -7.14 -3.46
N THR A 325 -13.44 -7.38 -2.84
CA THR A 325 -14.69 -7.77 -3.50
C THR A 325 -15.63 -6.59 -3.79
N PHE A 326 -15.18 -5.37 -3.48
CA PHE A 326 -15.92 -4.14 -3.72
C PHE A 326 -15.12 -3.16 -4.59
N GLY A 327 -15.83 -2.27 -5.26
CA GLY A 327 -15.26 -1.19 -6.04
C GLY A 327 -14.93 0.04 -5.19
N VAL A 328 -14.14 0.93 -5.77
CA VAL A 328 -13.82 2.25 -5.23
C VAL A 328 -14.15 3.32 -6.27
N THR A 329 -14.40 4.54 -5.81
CA THR A 329 -14.68 5.67 -6.69
C THR A 329 -13.36 6.31 -7.14
N ASN A 330 -13.18 6.49 -8.44
CA ASN A 330 -12.04 7.20 -9.00
C ASN A 330 -12.22 8.72 -8.91
N ASN A 331 -11.19 9.48 -9.31
CA ASN A 331 -11.21 10.95 -9.28
C ASN A 331 -12.26 11.59 -10.24
N LYS A 332 -12.90 10.78 -11.10
CA LYS A 332 -13.99 11.22 -12.00
C LYS A 332 -15.38 10.90 -11.43
N GLY A 333 -15.47 10.30 -10.23
CA GLY A 333 -16.72 9.87 -9.63
C GLY A 333 -17.25 8.53 -10.15
N GLU A 334 -16.48 7.78 -10.94
CA GLU A 334 -16.86 6.49 -11.50
C GLU A 334 -16.45 5.36 -10.54
N GLU A 335 -17.35 4.40 -10.31
CA GLU A 335 -17.01 3.19 -9.57
C GLU A 335 -16.15 2.27 -10.45
N ILE A 336 -14.99 1.89 -9.94
CA ILE A 336 -14.05 0.98 -10.60
C ILE A 336 -13.80 -0.23 -9.72
N GLU A 337 -13.63 -1.39 -10.34
CA GLU A 337 -13.14 -2.57 -9.64
C GLU A 337 -11.73 -2.31 -9.12
N PHE A 338 -11.54 -2.47 -7.80
CA PHE A 338 -10.24 -2.17 -7.19
C PHE A 338 -9.26 -3.34 -7.33
N GLY A 339 -9.75 -4.56 -7.21
CA GLY A 339 -8.99 -5.78 -7.40
C GLY A 339 -7.95 -6.04 -6.31
N SER A 340 -6.77 -6.43 -6.70
CA SER A 340 -5.71 -6.87 -5.80
C SER A 340 -5.10 -5.74 -4.97
N ILE A 341 -4.93 -6.00 -3.68
CA ILE A 341 -4.25 -5.14 -2.71
C ILE A 341 -2.94 -5.73 -2.22
N GLY A 342 -2.72 -7.00 -2.47
CA GLY A 342 -1.50 -7.70 -2.07
C GLY A 342 -1.41 -9.07 -2.71
N GLY A 343 -0.30 -9.72 -2.53
CA GLY A 343 -0.07 -11.06 -3.00
C GLY A 343 1.32 -11.55 -2.66
N GLY A 344 1.57 -12.81 -2.96
CA GLY A 344 2.83 -13.45 -2.65
C GLY A 344 2.94 -14.83 -3.25
N GLY A 345 3.89 -15.58 -2.76
CA GLY A 345 4.10 -16.97 -3.14
C GLY A 345 5.48 -17.49 -2.77
N ARG A 346 5.75 -18.72 -3.18
CA ARG A 346 7.01 -19.42 -2.95
C ARG A 346 8.05 -19.02 -3.99
N TYR A 347 9.27 -18.70 -3.53
CA TYR A 347 10.39 -18.26 -4.35
C TYR A 347 11.70 -18.93 -3.90
N ASP A 348 11.96 -20.12 -4.41
CA ASP A 348 13.06 -20.98 -3.92
C ASP A 348 14.43 -20.53 -4.41
N ASP A 349 14.51 -19.90 -5.59
CA ASP A 349 15.77 -19.55 -6.25
C ASP A 349 16.30 -18.13 -5.94
N LEU A 350 15.54 -17.32 -5.19
CA LEU A 350 15.85 -15.89 -5.03
C LEU A 350 17.14 -15.63 -4.25
N VAL A 351 17.32 -16.31 -3.12
CA VAL A 351 18.54 -16.22 -2.28
C VAL A 351 19.71 -16.89 -2.97
N ARG A 352 19.48 -18.04 -3.62
CA ARG A 352 20.49 -18.83 -4.34
C ARG A 352 21.26 -18.02 -5.38
N ARG A 353 20.63 -17.02 -5.99
CA ARG A 353 21.28 -16.14 -6.98
C ARG A 353 22.44 -15.33 -6.43
N PHE A 354 22.46 -15.05 -5.13
CA PHE A 354 23.52 -14.26 -4.50
C PHE A 354 24.68 -15.13 -3.98
N ASN A 355 24.43 -16.37 -3.57
CA ASN A 355 25.43 -17.19 -2.87
C ASN A 355 25.45 -18.66 -3.29
N ASN A 356 24.68 -19.07 -4.33
CA ASN A 356 24.55 -20.45 -4.81
C ASN A 356 24.08 -21.47 -3.74
N GLN A 357 23.47 -21.02 -2.62
CA GLN A 357 22.93 -21.87 -1.57
C GLN A 357 21.42 -22.06 -1.75
N ASP A 358 20.94 -23.28 -1.57
CA ASP A 358 19.51 -23.56 -1.58
C ASP A 358 18.85 -22.94 -0.33
N CYS A 359 17.86 -22.13 -0.57
CA CYS A 359 17.14 -21.40 0.46
C CYS A 359 15.66 -21.23 0.09
N PRO A 360 14.87 -22.32 0.13
CA PRO A 360 13.46 -22.25 -0.19
C PRO A 360 12.76 -21.22 0.68
N SER A 361 11.97 -20.37 0.08
CA SER A 361 11.39 -19.22 0.73
C SER A 361 9.97 -18.95 0.22
N THR A 362 9.15 -18.32 1.04
CA THR A 362 7.80 -17.91 0.66
C THR A 362 7.45 -16.61 1.39
N GLY A 363 6.65 -15.74 0.77
CA GLY A 363 6.31 -14.46 1.37
C GLY A 363 5.07 -13.83 0.77
N ILE A 364 4.59 -12.80 1.44
CA ILE A 364 3.49 -11.95 0.99
C ILE A 364 3.88 -10.48 1.05
N SER A 365 3.30 -9.70 0.12
CA SER A 365 3.41 -8.24 0.07
C SER A 365 2.03 -7.61 -0.01
N VAL A 366 1.81 -6.55 0.76
CA VAL A 366 0.58 -5.73 0.74
C VAL A 366 0.95 -4.28 0.45
N GLY A 367 0.32 -3.69 -0.57
CA GLY A 367 0.41 -2.25 -0.82
C GLY A 367 -0.43 -1.49 0.20
N LEU A 368 0.22 -0.97 1.26
CA LEU A 368 -0.50 -0.38 2.40
C LEU A 368 -1.26 0.90 2.00
N ASP A 369 -0.67 1.76 1.19
CA ASP A 369 -1.34 2.98 0.69
C ASP A 369 -2.57 2.65 -0.15
N ARG A 370 -2.51 1.55 -0.91
CA ARG A 370 -3.63 1.06 -1.69
C ARG A 370 -4.76 0.55 -0.77
N LEU A 371 -4.41 -0.16 0.29
CA LEU A 371 -5.35 -0.61 1.30
C LEU A 371 -6.00 0.57 2.03
N ILE A 372 -5.20 1.56 2.47
CA ILE A 372 -5.68 2.77 3.14
C ILE A 372 -6.68 3.52 2.25
N TYR A 373 -6.34 3.72 0.97
CA TYR A 373 -7.23 4.38 0.01
C TYR A 373 -8.61 3.70 -0.06
N ALA A 374 -8.65 2.37 -0.16
CA ALA A 374 -9.90 1.61 -0.20
C ALA A 374 -10.70 1.67 1.11
N ILE A 375 -10.02 1.59 2.25
CA ILE A 375 -10.61 1.60 3.59
C ILE A 375 -11.22 2.97 3.92
N LEU A 376 -10.52 4.06 3.60
CA LEU A 376 -11.00 5.42 3.83
C LEU A 376 -12.25 5.72 2.98
N GLN A 377 -12.26 5.32 1.71
CA GLN A 377 -13.45 5.49 0.86
C GLN A 377 -14.70 4.75 1.36
N LYS A 378 -14.52 3.65 2.08
CA LYS A 378 -15.63 2.88 2.68
C LYS A 378 -15.93 3.31 4.13
N ASN A 379 -15.31 4.37 4.65
CA ASN A 379 -15.48 4.84 6.04
C ASN A 379 -15.28 3.72 7.08
N LYS A 380 -14.36 2.78 6.80
CA LYS A 380 -14.09 1.62 7.67
C LYS A 380 -13.25 1.98 8.90
N ILE A 381 -12.51 3.06 8.82
CA ILE A 381 -11.71 3.59 9.92
C ILE A 381 -12.20 5.00 10.21
N LYS A 382 -12.55 5.23 11.48
CA LYS A 382 -12.73 6.57 12.01
C LYS A 382 -11.40 6.97 12.64
N VAL A 383 -10.80 8.00 12.11
CA VAL A 383 -9.62 8.61 12.69
C VAL A 383 -10.08 9.78 13.50
N GLU A 384 -9.85 9.73 14.79
CA GLU A 384 -10.08 10.88 15.66
C GLU A 384 -8.93 11.86 15.43
N LYS A 385 -9.28 13.00 14.88
CA LYS A 385 -8.34 14.10 14.71
C LYS A 385 -8.33 14.90 16.01
N GLU A 386 -7.20 14.95 16.68
CA GLU A 386 -7.01 15.86 17.79
C GLU A 386 -7.05 17.29 17.27
N SER A 387 -8.12 18.02 17.60
CA SER A 387 -8.21 19.43 17.27
C SER A 387 -7.66 20.25 18.41
N PRO A 388 -6.70 21.15 18.16
CA PRO A 388 -6.16 22.01 19.21
C PRO A 388 -7.21 23.03 19.66
N ILE A 389 -7.09 23.45 20.90
CA ILE A 389 -7.80 24.62 21.41
C ILE A 389 -7.03 25.85 20.97
N LEU A 390 -7.69 26.77 20.24
CA LEU A 390 -7.07 28.03 19.87
C LEU A 390 -7.26 29.09 20.95
N ILE A 391 -6.18 29.66 21.46
CA ILE A 391 -6.18 30.85 22.31
C ILE A 391 -6.05 32.06 21.40
N CYS A 392 -7.10 32.87 21.30
CA CYS A 392 -7.07 34.09 20.50
C CYS A 392 -6.30 35.21 21.23
N VAL A 393 -5.57 36.00 20.44
CA VAL A 393 -4.82 37.16 20.90
C VAL A 393 -5.64 38.42 20.60
N PHE A 394 -6.15 39.08 21.66
CA PHE A 394 -6.83 40.37 21.54
C PHE A 394 -5.84 41.53 21.57
N ASP A 395 -4.84 41.44 22.47
CA ASP A 395 -3.81 42.45 22.67
C ASP A 395 -2.53 41.72 23.14
N GLU A 396 -1.38 42.09 22.57
CA GLU A 396 -0.08 41.52 22.92
C GLU A 396 0.32 41.82 24.38
N LYS A 397 -0.22 42.89 24.99
CA LYS A 397 0.04 43.19 26.41
C LYS A 397 -0.43 42.10 27.38
N TYR A 398 -1.34 41.20 26.94
CA TYR A 398 -1.86 40.08 27.71
C TYR A 398 -1.17 38.73 27.40
N MET A 399 -0.06 38.74 26.67
CA MET A 399 0.62 37.52 26.27
C MET A 399 0.99 36.61 27.46
N ASP A 400 1.38 37.20 28.60
CA ASP A 400 1.66 36.43 29.83
C ASP A 400 0.45 35.61 30.30
N TYR A 401 -0.76 36.17 30.16
CA TYR A 401 -2.00 35.49 30.52
C TYR A 401 -2.31 34.36 29.55
N TYR A 402 -2.16 34.59 28.26
CA TYR A 402 -2.36 33.55 27.22
C TYR A 402 -1.37 32.39 27.38
N VAL A 403 -0.12 32.70 27.72
CA VAL A 403 0.91 31.65 27.98
C VAL A 403 0.56 30.85 29.25
N LYS A 404 0.00 31.49 30.31
CA LYS A 404 -0.49 30.74 31.50
C LYS A 404 -1.60 29.75 31.13
N ILE A 405 -2.56 30.17 30.29
CA ILE A 405 -3.63 29.28 29.78
C ILE A 405 -3.02 28.13 28.96
N LEU A 406 -2.12 28.45 28.03
CA LEU A 406 -1.47 27.46 27.20
C LEU A 406 -0.73 26.40 28.05
N ASN A 407 0.03 26.84 29.03
CA ASN A 407 0.77 25.96 29.93
C ASN A 407 -0.16 25.06 30.76
N LEU A 408 -1.27 25.65 31.29
CA LEU A 408 -2.28 24.91 32.04
C LEU A 408 -2.86 23.75 31.19
N LEU A 409 -3.24 24.02 29.93
CA LEU A 409 -3.80 23.04 29.04
C LEU A 409 -2.77 21.96 28.70
N ARG A 410 -1.56 22.34 28.30
CA ARG A 410 -0.50 21.39 27.86
C ARG A 410 0.01 20.52 29.01
N THR A 411 0.04 20.99 30.25
CA THR A 411 0.39 20.18 31.44
C THR A 411 -0.65 19.09 31.74
N LYS A 412 -1.81 19.17 31.11
CA LYS A 412 -2.88 18.16 31.18
C LYS A 412 -3.05 17.39 29.87
N ASP A 413 -2.01 17.39 29.02
CA ASP A 413 -1.99 16.72 27.72
C ASP A 413 -3.13 17.17 26.77
N ILE A 414 -3.67 18.39 26.99
CA ILE A 414 -4.66 18.99 26.11
C ILE A 414 -3.95 19.78 25.00
N SER A 415 -4.24 19.42 23.75
CA SER A 415 -3.67 20.10 22.58
C SER A 415 -4.16 21.55 22.52
N ALA A 416 -3.26 22.53 22.54
CA ALA A 416 -3.58 23.93 22.49
C ALA A 416 -2.51 24.76 21.78
N GLU A 417 -2.93 25.84 21.13
CA GLU A 417 -2.05 26.79 20.44
C GLU A 417 -2.51 28.25 20.70
N ILE A 418 -1.56 29.17 20.75
CA ILE A 418 -1.83 30.61 20.73
C ILE A 418 -1.79 31.08 19.28
N TYR A 419 -2.73 31.93 18.88
CA TYR A 419 -2.69 32.52 17.55
C TYR A 419 -1.41 33.34 17.35
N SER A 420 -0.54 32.93 16.43
CA SER A 420 0.77 33.56 16.24
C SER A 420 0.79 34.62 15.12
N GLY A 421 -0.35 34.95 14.52
CA GLY A 421 -0.47 35.99 13.49
C GLY A 421 -0.90 37.34 14.07
N THR A 422 -0.97 38.37 13.18
CA THR A 422 -1.36 39.75 13.55
C THR A 422 -2.80 40.11 13.17
N ALA A 423 -3.61 39.12 12.80
CA ALA A 423 -4.97 39.38 12.32
C ALA A 423 -5.95 39.64 13.48
N ASN A 424 -7.04 40.36 13.18
CA ASN A 424 -8.11 40.62 14.13
C ASN A 424 -8.87 39.35 14.52
N ILE A 425 -9.63 39.41 15.62
CA ILE A 425 -10.36 38.25 16.20
C ILE A 425 -11.27 37.55 15.20
N LYS A 426 -11.96 38.27 14.31
CA LYS A 426 -12.79 37.66 13.27
C LYS A 426 -12.00 36.75 12.34
N SER A 427 -10.79 37.15 12.01
CA SER A 427 -9.88 36.37 11.18
C SER A 427 -9.26 35.19 11.93
N GLN A 428 -9.00 35.35 13.24
CA GLN A 428 -8.54 34.28 14.13
C GLN A 428 -9.62 33.21 14.30
N LEU A 429 -10.89 33.57 14.42
CA LEU A 429 -12.01 32.60 14.42
C LEU A 429 -12.14 31.83 13.08
N LYS A 430 -11.92 32.52 11.95
CA LYS A 430 -11.85 31.83 10.64
C LYS A 430 -10.66 30.88 10.53
N TYR A 431 -9.54 31.24 11.14
CA TYR A 431 -8.38 30.36 11.24
C TYR A 431 -8.72 29.13 12.08
N ALA A 432 -9.34 29.31 13.27
CA ALA A 432 -9.77 28.21 14.12
C ALA A 432 -10.69 27.23 13.37
N ASP A 433 -11.65 27.77 12.60
CA ASP A 433 -12.55 26.95 11.78
C ASP A 433 -11.82 26.14 10.71
N LYS A 434 -10.90 26.78 9.97
CA LYS A 434 -10.05 26.09 8.96
C LYS A 434 -9.11 25.07 9.60
N ARG A 435 -8.60 25.34 10.80
CA ARG A 435 -7.70 24.47 11.55
C ARG A 435 -8.45 23.26 12.14
N GLY A 436 -9.78 23.32 12.18
CA GLY A 436 -10.64 22.30 12.78
C GLY A 436 -10.67 22.35 14.30
N CYS A 437 -10.46 23.54 14.91
CA CYS A 437 -10.55 23.70 16.35
C CYS A 437 -12.00 23.53 16.81
N ASN A 438 -12.24 22.68 17.81
CA ASN A 438 -13.57 22.54 18.43
C ASN A 438 -13.84 23.66 19.43
N TYR A 439 -12.79 24.14 20.11
CA TYR A 439 -12.88 25.19 21.12
C TYR A 439 -11.94 26.35 20.81
N VAL A 440 -12.38 27.53 21.15
CA VAL A 440 -11.59 28.77 21.11
C VAL A 440 -11.66 29.43 22.46
N ILE A 441 -10.53 29.91 22.97
CA ILE A 441 -10.44 30.72 24.20
C ILE A 441 -10.28 32.17 23.79
N LEU A 442 -11.14 33.00 24.40
CA LEU A 442 -11.23 34.45 24.21
C LEU A 442 -10.97 35.13 25.53
N CYS A 443 -9.94 35.97 25.60
CA CYS A 443 -9.64 36.77 26.81
C CYS A 443 -9.26 38.18 26.39
N GLY A 444 -10.13 39.13 26.68
CA GLY A 444 -9.90 40.54 26.56
C GLY A 444 -9.60 41.21 27.92
N ASP A 445 -9.78 42.53 27.98
CA ASP A 445 -9.49 43.32 29.18
C ASP A 445 -10.33 42.86 30.41
N ASP A 446 -11.58 42.49 30.18
CA ASP A 446 -12.50 42.07 31.25
C ASP A 446 -12.10 40.70 31.81
N GLU A 447 -11.82 39.72 30.95
CA GLU A 447 -11.42 38.39 31.37
C GLU A 447 -10.08 38.40 32.13
N VAL A 448 -9.10 39.15 31.63
CA VAL A 448 -7.79 39.25 32.28
C VAL A 448 -7.91 39.93 33.65
N SER A 449 -8.71 41.02 33.74
CA SER A 449 -8.92 41.76 35.00
C SER A 449 -9.64 40.93 36.05
N ASN A 450 -10.57 40.08 35.64
CA ASN A 450 -11.39 39.23 36.53
C ASN A 450 -10.78 37.82 36.72
N ASN A 451 -9.56 37.56 36.21
CA ASN A 451 -8.93 36.24 36.21
C ASN A 451 -9.90 35.13 35.72
N SER A 452 -10.52 35.37 34.58
CA SER A 452 -11.51 34.51 33.95
C SER A 452 -11.14 34.22 32.51
N VAL A 453 -11.78 33.23 31.89
CA VAL A 453 -11.60 32.84 30.48
C VAL A 453 -12.96 32.62 29.83
N THR A 454 -13.12 33.09 28.64
CA THR A 454 -14.32 32.84 27.82
C THR A 454 -14.02 31.72 26.82
N ILE A 455 -14.76 30.62 26.95
CA ILE A 455 -14.65 29.41 26.07
C ILE A 455 -15.77 29.50 25.05
N LYS A 456 -15.43 29.34 23.78
CA LYS A 456 -16.41 29.26 22.69
C LYS A 456 -16.32 27.90 22.01
N ASN A 457 -17.42 27.16 21.98
CA ASN A 457 -17.54 25.90 21.22
C ASN A 457 -17.98 26.21 19.78
N LEU A 458 -17.10 25.93 18.82
CA LEU A 458 -17.33 26.21 17.40
C LEU A 458 -18.27 25.20 16.76
N GLU A 459 -18.32 23.96 17.26
CA GLU A 459 -19.19 22.93 16.73
C GLU A 459 -20.66 23.20 17.03
N ILE A 460 -20.96 23.57 18.29
CA ILE A 460 -22.30 24.01 18.68
C ILE A 460 -22.71 25.25 17.90
N GLY A 461 -21.77 26.19 17.71
CA GLY A 461 -22.01 27.38 16.91
C GLY A 461 -22.39 27.09 15.45
N LYS A 462 -21.77 26.08 14.83
CA LYS A 462 -22.11 25.63 13.48
C LYS A 462 -23.49 24.94 13.41
N GLN A 463 -23.79 24.06 14.35
CA GLN A 463 -25.09 23.38 14.44
C GLN A 463 -26.24 24.37 14.60
N MET A 464 -26.05 25.35 15.45
CA MET A 464 -27.02 26.42 15.65
C MET A 464 -27.19 27.31 14.42
N SER A 465 -26.10 27.69 13.73
CA SER A 465 -26.17 28.49 12.50
C SER A 465 -26.88 27.78 11.33
N ASN A 466 -26.88 26.46 11.30
CA ASN A 466 -27.57 25.66 10.29
C ASN A 466 -29.08 25.47 10.61
N SER A 467 -29.48 25.63 11.88
CA SER A 467 -30.86 25.46 12.36
C SER A 467 -31.68 26.74 12.42
N LEU A 468 -31.02 27.90 12.52
CA LEU A 468 -31.66 29.20 12.68
C LEU A 468 -31.68 29.97 11.36
N LYS A 469 -32.88 30.34 10.89
CA LYS A 469 -33.10 31.13 9.66
C LYS A 469 -33.02 32.64 9.83
N ASP A 470 -33.05 33.15 11.10
CA ASP A 470 -33.06 34.58 11.40
C ASP A 470 -31.82 35.05 12.16
N ARG A 471 -31.31 36.25 11.79
CA ARG A 471 -30.09 36.85 12.30
C ARG A 471 -30.24 37.40 13.75
N ASP A 472 -31.44 37.65 14.18
CA ASP A 472 -31.71 38.26 15.50
C ASP A 472 -31.74 37.21 16.64
N ASP A 473 -32.18 35.97 16.34
CA ASP A 473 -32.12 34.82 17.26
C ASP A 473 -30.68 34.39 17.56
N TRP A 474 -29.74 34.74 16.68
CA TRP A 474 -28.32 34.38 16.83
C TRP A 474 -27.61 35.20 17.93
N LYS A 475 -28.09 36.42 18.22
CA LYS A 475 -27.52 37.31 19.26
C LYS A 475 -27.91 36.91 20.68
N GLU A 476 -29.04 36.22 20.88
CA GLU A 476 -29.51 35.74 22.17
C GLU A 476 -29.08 34.31 22.53
N SER A 477 -28.50 33.56 21.59
CA SER A 477 -28.07 32.18 21.85
C SER A 477 -26.71 32.13 22.57
N SER A 478 -26.72 32.33 23.89
CA SER A 478 -25.54 32.18 24.77
C SER A 478 -25.00 30.75 24.90
N GLY A 479 -25.61 29.76 24.23
CA GLY A 479 -25.27 28.34 24.37
C GLY A 479 -23.91 27.90 23.84
N SER A 480 -23.29 28.68 22.91
CA SER A 480 -22.00 28.34 22.32
C SER A 480 -20.80 29.00 23.00
N GLN A 481 -21.04 29.90 23.97
CA GLN A 481 -19.99 30.66 24.64
C GLN A 481 -20.26 30.74 26.18
N LYS A 482 -19.22 30.48 26.99
CA LYS A 482 -19.29 30.46 28.44
C LYS A 482 -18.04 31.10 29.02
N THR A 483 -18.24 32.06 29.96
CA THR A 483 -17.13 32.63 30.73
C THR A 483 -17.04 31.92 32.08
N VAL A 484 -15.85 31.50 32.46
CA VAL A 484 -15.57 30.80 33.72
C VAL A 484 -14.32 31.35 34.39
N ALA A 485 -14.18 31.14 35.70
CA ALA A 485 -12.95 31.46 36.40
C ALA A 485 -11.78 30.63 35.83
N PHE A 486 -10.56 31.18 35.83
CA PHE A 486 -9.37 30.53 35.27
C PHE A 486 -9.13 29.13 35.83
N ASP A 487 -9.36 28.90 37.12
CA ASP A 487 -9.21 27.60 37.80
C ASP A 487 -10.28 26.58 37.39
N GLN A 488 -11.39 27.02 36.83
CA GLN A 488 -12.48 26.15 36.34
C GLN A 488 -12.32 25.75 34.85
N LEU A 489 -11.35 26.32 34.14
CA LEU A 489 -11.14 26.11 32.72
C LEU A 489 -11.12 24.61 32.34
N LEU A 490 -10.36 23.79 33.08
CA LEU A 490 -10.20 22.35 32.82
C LEU A 490 -11.48 21.52 33.03
N ASN A 491 -12.44 22.03 33.83
CA ASN A 491 -13.71 21.34 34.07
C ASN A 491 -14.69 21.51 32.90
N GLU A 492 -14.50 22.53 32.09
CA GLU A 492 -15.36 22.86 30.96
C GLU A 492 -14.86 22.33 29.61
N ILE A 493 -13.60 21.96 29.53
CA ILE A 493 -12.98 21.39 28.35
C ILE A 493 -12.84 19.89 28.58
N LYS A 494 -13.76 19.14 27.98
CA LYS A 494 -13.75 17.66 28.02
C LYS A 494 -13.54 17.10 26.63
#